data_7b1e92ef34c15383c58139d18de1ce31
#
_entry.id   7b1e92ef34c15383c58139d18de1ce31
#
_cell.length_a   1.000
_cell.length_b   1.000
_cell.length_c   1.000
_cell.angle_alpha   90.00
_cell.angle_beta   90.00
_cell.angle_gamma   90.00
#
_symmetry.space_group_name_H-M   'P 1'
#
loop_
_entity.id
_entity.type
_entity.pdbx_description
1 polymer ?
#
loop_
_entity_poly.entity_id
_entity_poly.type
_entity_poly.pdbx_seq_one_letter_code
_entity_poly.pdbx_strand_id
1 'polypeptide(L)'
;LLVNDFSLAEVEKVWQELGDEYFVKESANEIAWHTQAILQHGDNPEPLVLLRAHRNAADDAVQIFIYTRDQPNLFATTVAVLDRMNLDVQDARIITASTAFSLDTYLVLDRFGTLLTDPDRERKVKAALVDALSHSDQYPGIMQRRIPRHLRHFDVQNTVDIVLNPALQQHMVEISTLD
;
A
#
# COMPACT_ATOMS: atom_id res chain seq x y z
N LEU A 1 22.44 -4.84 9.32
CA LEU A 1 21.38 -4.31 10.19
C LEU A 1 20.41 -5.40 10.66
N LEU A 2 20.07 -6.40 9.86
CA LEU A 2 19.18 -7.51 10.22
C LEU A 2 19.86 -8.62 11.06
N VAL A 3 21.18 -8.68 11.06
CA VAL A 3 21.97 -9.82 11.58
C VAL A 3 22.01 -9.90 13.10
N ASN A 4 21.56 -8.87 13.82
CA ASN A 4 21.61 -8.87 15.29
C ASN A 4 20.36 -9.47 15.95
N ASP A 5 19.22 -9.50 15.24
CA ASP A 5 17.94 -9.89 15.82
C ASP A 5 17.37 -11.20 15.24
N PHE A 6 17.82 -11.61 14.04
CA PHE A 6 17.31 -12.79 13.32
C PHE A 6 18.44 -13.60 12.72
N SER A 7 18.25 -14.91 12.61
CA SER A 7 19.19 -15.80 11.94
C SER A 7 19.18 -15.56 10.41
N LEU A 8 20.29 -15.85 9.76
CA LEU A 8 20.41 -15.76 8.30
C LEU A 8 19.38 -16.66 7.61
N ALA A 9 19.12 -17.85 8.17
CA ALA A 9 18.16 -18.80 7.62
C ALA A 9 16.71 -18.27 7.62
N GLU A 10 16.31 -17.52 8.65
CA GLU A 10 14.98 -16.89 8.72
C GLU A 10 14.87 -15.77 7.66
N VAL A 11 15.92 -14.96 7.50
CA VAL A 11 15.97 -13.91 6.48
C VAL A 11 15.89 -14.51 5.07
N GLU A 12 16.70 -15.53 4.78
CA GLU A 12 16.71 -16.21 3.48
C GLU A 12 15.35 -16.85 3.15
N LYS A 13 14.68 -17.43 4.14
CA LYS A 13 13.33 -17.98 3.96
C LYS A 13 12.36 -16.91 3.48
N VAL A 14 12.29 -15.76 4.15
CA VAL A 14 11.43 -14.63 3.73
C VAL A 14 11.80 -14.18 2.32
N TRP A 15 13.08 -14.05 2.01
CA TRP A 15 13.53 -13.58 0.71
C TRP A 15 13.19 -14.54 -0.44
N GLN A 16 13.24 -15.86 -0.21
CA GLN A 16 12.81 -16.85 -1.19
C GLN A 16 11.32 -16.75 -1.54
N GLU A 17 10.51 -16.33 -0.58
CA GLU A 17 9.07 -16.16 -0.76
C GLU A 17 8.72 -14.90 -1.56
N LEU A 18 9.54 -13.84 -1.47
CA LEU A 18 9.29 -12.53 -2.11
C LEU A 18 9.58 -12.50 -3.61
N GLY A 19 10.48 -13.37 -4.10
CA GLY A 19 10.84 -13.45 -5.50
C GLY A 19 11.74 -12.32 -6.03
N ASP A 20 12.34 -12.53 -7.20
CA ASP A 20 13.36 -11.63 -7.75
C ASP A 20 12.83 -10.23 -8.11
N GLU A 21 11.58 -10.14 -8.53
CA GLU A 21 10.96 -8.87 -8.92
C GLU A 21 10.93 -7.85 -7.77
N TYR A 22 10.73 -8.32 -6.56
CA TYR A 22 10.75 -7.50 -5.36
C TYR A 22 12.11 -6.82 -5.17
N PHE A 23 13.21 -7.57 -5.31
CA PHE A 23 14.57 -7.06 -5.09
C PHE A 23 15.04 -6.09 -6.18
N VAL A 24 14.43 -6.14 -7.35
CA VAL A 24 14.70 -5.18 -8.43
C VAL A 24 13.98 -3.85 -8.19
N LYS A 25 12.81 -3.89 -7.57
CA LYS A 25 11.95 -2.71 -7.39
C LYS A 25 12.21 -1.96 -6.09
N GLU A 26 12.69 -2.65 -5.04
CA GLU A 26 12.84 -2.06 -3.72
C GLU A 26 14.30 -1.69 -3.40
N SER A 27 14.48 -0.61 -2.63
CA SER A 27 15.80 -0.23 -2.14
C SER A 27 16.26 -1.16 -1.01
N ALA A 28 17.59 -1.27 -0.81
CA ALA A 28 18.14 -2.07 0.27
C ALA A 28 17.60 -1.67 1.67
N ASN A 29 17.29 -0.38 1.89
CA ASN A 29 16.70 0.09 3.13
C ASN A 29 15.24 -0.38 3.30
N GLU A 30 14.48 -0.41 2.22
CA GLU A 30 13.11 -0.92 2.22
C GLU A 30 13.08 -2.42 2.43
N ILE A 31 13.93 -3.15 1.72
CA ILE A 31 14.09 -4.60 1.89
C ILE A 31 14.41 -4.93 3.36
N ALA A 32 15.36 -4.22 3.97
CA ALA A 32 15.72 -4.45 5.37
C ALA A 32 14.55 -4.16 6.32
N TRP A 33 13.83 -3.06 6.10
CA TRP A 33 12.68 -2.68 6.92
C TRP A 33 11.52 -3.65 6.79
N HIS A 34 11.14 -4.02 5.56
CA HIS A 34 10.08 -5.00 5.29
C HIS A 34 10.42 -6.36 5.87
N THR A 35 11.66 -6.85 5.65
CA THR A 35 12.11 -8.14 6.18
C THR A 35 12.05 -8.18 7.70
N GLN A 36 12.54 -7.14 8.36
CA GLN A 36 12.47 -7.05 9.82
C GLN A 36 11.03 -7.06 10.32
N ALA A 37 10.15 -6.31 9.68
CA ALA A 37 8.74 -6.22 10.04
C ALA A 37 8.02 -7.56 9.87
N ILE A 38 8.26 -8.27 8.77
CA ILE A 38 7.66 -9.58 8.49
C ILE A 38 8.15 -10.60 9.53
N LEU A 39 9.44 -10.65 9.81
CA LEU A 39 10.01 -11.57 10.80
C LEU A 39 9.48 -11.30 12.22
N GLN A 40 9.34 -10.02 12.61
CA GLN A 40 8.74 -9.64 13.89
C GLN A 40 7.27 -9.98 13.99
N HIS A 41 6.55 -9.90 12.88
CA HIS A 41 5.14 -10.24 12.80
C HIS A 41 4.90 -11.76 12.95
N GLY A 42 5.81 -12.57 12.41
CA GLY A 42 5.78 -14.02 12.49
C GLY A 42 4.51 -14.61 11.88
N ASP A 43 3.95 -15.60 12.56
CA ASP A 43 2.73 -16.31 12.12
C ASP A 43 1.43 -15.61 12.57
N ASN A 44 1.47 -14.33 12.93
CA ASN A 44 0.25 -13.61 13.29
C ASN A 44 -0.70 -13.53 12.07
N PRO A 45 -1.97 -13.96 12.20
CA PRO A 45 -2.93 -13.97 11.10
C PRO A 45 -3.48 -12.58 10.75
N GLU A 46 -3.30 -11.58 11.60
CA GLU A 46 -3.78 -10.23 11.37
C GLU A 46 -2.93 -9.51 10.30
N PRO A 47 -3.50 -8.59 9.52
CA PRO A 47 -2.72 -7.73 8.62
C PRO A 47 -1.66 -6.92 9.38
N LEU A 48 -0.42 -6.96 8.92
CA LEU A 48 0.63 -6.07 9.40
C LEU A 48 0.50 -4.72 8.70
N VAL A 49 0.38 -3.64 9.47
CA VAL A 49 0.33 -2.27 8.95
C VAL A 49 1.37 -1.42 9.67
N LEU A 50 2.32 -0.87 8.92
CA LEU A 50 3.36 0.01 9.42
C LEU A 50 3.34 1.36 8.71
N LEU A 51 3.64 2.42 9.45
CA LEU A 51 3.75 3.77 8.93
C LEU A 51 5.14 4.32 9.26
N ARG A 52 5.73 5.06 8.32
CA ARG A 52 6.95 5.84 8.55
C ARG A 52 7.01 7.08 7.68
N ALA A 53 7.83 8.05 8.06
CA ALA A 53 8.14 9.19 7.21
C ALA A 53 8.86 8.75 5.95
N HIS A 54 8.45 9.28 4.79
CA HIS A 54 9.20 9.06 3.54
C HIS A 54 10.38 10.03 3.46
N ARG A 55 11.59 9.50 3.42
CA ARG A 55 12.83 10.28 3.60
C ARG A 55 13.17 11.25 2.47
N ASN A 56 12.60 11.08 1.28
CA ASN A 56 12.96 11.83 0.08
C ASN A 56 11.87 12.81 -0.38
N ALA A 57 10.78 12.95 0.36
CA ALA A 57 9.73 13.90 0.00
C ALA A 57 10.04 15.27 0.60
N ALA A 58 9.93 16.32 -0.22
CA ALA A 58 9.97 17.71 0.23
C ALA A 58 8.74 18.06 1.08
N ASP A 59 7.71 17.24 1.02
CA ASP A 59 6.44 17.35 1.73
C ASP A 59 6.30 16.20 2.73
N ASP A 60 5.41 16.37 3.73
CA ASP A 60 5.14 15.42 4.83
C ASP A 60 4.54 14.08 4.35
N ALA A 61 5.17 13.46 3.35
CA ALA A 61 4.73 12.20 2.80
C ALA A 61 4.99 11.04 3.77
N VAL A 62 4.00 10.19 3.88
CA VAL A 62 4.03 9.00 4.75
C VAL A 62 4.06 7.76 3.88
N GLN A 63 4.97 6.85 4.19
CA GLN A 63 5.00 5.53 3.61
C GLN A 63 4.22 4.58 4.51
N ILE A 64 3.25 3.88 3.92
CA ILE A 64 2.46 2.84 4.57
C ILE A 64 2.84 1.51 3.95
N PHE A 65 3.30 0.57 4.77
CA PHE A 65 3.59 -0.79 4.39
C PHE A 65 2.51 -1.72 4.96
N ILE A 66 1.96 -2.58 4.10
CA ILE A 66 0.95 -3.57 4.43
C ILE A 66 1.47 -4.94 4.00
N TYR A 67 1.46 -5.90 4.93
CA TYR A 67 1.72 -7.29 4.64
C TYR A 67 0.55 -8.13 5.15
N THR A 68 -0.14 -8.80 4.23
CA THR A 68 -1.35 -9.56 4.53
C THR A 68 -1.57 -10.68 3.51
N ARG A 69 -2.48 -11.60 3.79
CA ARG A 69 -2.88 -12.60 2.79
C ARG A 69 -3.48 -11.91 1.57
N ASP A 70 -3.08 -12.37 0.39
CA ASP A 70 -3.69 -11.90 -0.86
C ASP A 70 -5.16 -12.33 -0.92
N GLN A 71 -6.02 -11.38 -1.25
CA GLN A 71 -7.47 -11.58 -1.26
C GLN A 71 -8.14 -10.63 -2.26
N PRO A 72 -9.34 -10.97 -2.77
CA PRO A 72 -10.05 -10.11 -3.69
C PRO A 72 -10.28 -8.71 -3.11
N ASN A 73 -10.15 -7.69 -3.97
CA ASN A 73 -10.38 -6.28 -3.65
C ASN A 73 -9.42 -5.66 -2.61
N LEU A 74 -8.29 -6.28 -2.29
CA LEU A 74 -7.33 -5.80 -1.31
C LEU A 74 -6.93 -4.33 -1.59
N PHE A 75 -6.49 -4.05 -2.81
CA PHE A 75 -6.13 -2.69 -3.25
C PHE A 75 -7.29 -1.71 -3.12
N ALA A 76 -8.47 -2.07 -3.64
CA ALA A 76 -9.65 -1.19 -3.59
C ALA A 76 -10.08 -0.89 -2.14
N THR A 77 -10.03 -1.88 -1.27
CA THR A 77 -10.32 -1.74 0.16
C THR A 77 -9.32 -0.81 0.84
N THR A 78 -8.03 -0.99 0.58
CA THR A 78 -6.97 -0.13 1.14
C THR A 78 -7.16 1.32 0.72
N VAL A 79 -7.30 1.58 -0.60
CA VAL A 79 -7.48 2.94 -1.11
C VAL A 79 -8.75 3.60 -0.55
N ALA A 80 -9.84 2.84 -0.41
CA ALA A 80 -11.08 3.34 0.19
C ALA A 80 -10.91 3.77 1.66
N VAL A 81 -10.10 3.03 2.43
CA VAL A 81 -9.78 3.41 3.82
C VAL A 81 -8.90 4.65 3.85
N LEU A 82 -7.86 4.71 3.01
CA LEU A 82 -6.95 5.85 2.94
C LEU A 82 -7.69 7.14 2.60
N ASP A 83 -8.58 7.11 1.61
CA ASP A 83 -9.40 8.26 1.22
C ASP A 83 -10.32 8.71 2.36
N ARG A 84 -11.00 7.79 3.07
CA ARG A 84 -11.83 8.14 4.25
C ARG A 84 -11.03 8.78 5.36
N MET A 85 -9.75 8.44 5.47
CA MET A 85 -8.81 9.00 6.45
C MET A 85 -8.16 10.29 5.96
N ASN A 86 -8.56 10.83 4.79
CA ASN A 86 -7.99 12.01 4.15
C ASN A 86 -6.49 11.87 3.86
N LEU A 87 -6.11 10.70 3.38
CA LEU A 87 -4.76 10.38 2.91
C LEU A 87 -4.80 10.24 1.39
N ASP A 88 -4.09 11.13 0.69
CA ASP A 88 -4.02 11.12 -0.77
C ASP A 88 -2.91 10.19 -1.24
N VAL A 89 -3.25 9.14 -1.97
CA VAL A 89 -2.28 8.18 -2.52
C VAL A 89 -1.55 8.82 -3.69
N GLN A 90 -0.22 8.90 -3.58
CA GLN A 90 0.68 9.43 -4.61
C GLN A 90 1.34 8.32 -5.42
N ASP A 91 1.65 7.22 -4.77
CA ASP A 91 2.25 6.03 -5.39
C ASP A 91 1.79 4.78 -4.66
N ALA A 92 1.70 3.67 -5.37
CA ALA A 92 1.39 2.38 -4.81
C ALA A 92 2.18 1.28 -5.53
N ARG A 93 2.82 0.41 -4.75
CA ARG A 93 3.51 -0.79 -5.24
C ARG A 93 2.89 -2.00 -4.59
N ILE A 94 2.41 -2.88 -5.41
CA ILE A 94 1.72 -4.10 -5.01
C ILE A 94 2.53 -5.28 -5.50
N ILE A 95 2.95 -6.15 -4.60
CA ILE A 95 3.74 -7.34 -4.91
C ILE A 95 3.09 -8.53 -4.22
N THR A 96 2.71 -9.53 -5.00
CA THR A 96 2.18 -10.79 -4.48
C THR A 96 3.31 -11.80 -4.36
N ALA A 97 3.59 -12.26 -3.15
CA ALA A 97 4.56 -13.30 -2.88
C ALA A 97 4.07 -14.68 -3.32
N SER A 98 5.00 -15.62 -3.52
CA SER A 98 4.68 -17.01 -3.90
C SER A 98 3.83 -17.76 -2.85
N THR A 99 3.82 -17.28 -1.62
CA THR A 99 3.05 -17.80 -0.47
C THR A 99 1.63 -17.29 -0.37
N ALA A 100 1.11 -16.61 -1.41
CA ALA A 100 -0.20 -15.95 -1.43
C ALA A 100 -0.33 -14.85 -0.34
N PHE A 101 0.76 -14.17 -0.04
CA PHE A 101 0.77 -12.92 0.70
C PHE A 101 1.00 -11.74 -0.24
N SER A 102 0.39 -10.61 0.05
CA SER A 102 0.64 -9.34 -0.62
C SER A 102 1.51 -8.44 0.25
N LEU A 103 2.47 -7.79 -0.41
CA LEU A 103 3.30 -6.74 0.16
C LEU A 103 2.97 -5.44 -0.58
N ASP A 104 2.19 -4.61 0.06
CA ASP A 104 1.73 -3.38 -0.53
C ASP A 104 2.44 -2.20 0.14
N THR A 105 3.01 -1.33 -0.67
CA THR A 105 3.64 -0.09 -0.19
C THR A 105 2.92 1.09 -0.83
N TYR A 106 2.35 1.96 -0.01
CA TYR A 106 1.67 3.18 -0.43
C TYR A 106 2.48 4.38 0.02
N LEU A 107 2.67 5.34 -0.88
CA LEU A 107 3.13 6.69 -0.55
C LEU A 107 1.90 7.60 -0.49
N VAL A 108 1.65 8.20 0.66
CA VAL A 108 0.48 9.05 0.88
C VAL A 108 0.86 10.44 1.38
N LEU A 109 0.07 11.44 0.99
CA LEU A 109 0.10 12.77 1.60
C LEU A 109 -1.04 12.89 2.62
N ASP A 110 -0.71 13.33 3.83
CA ASP A 110 -1.69 13.61 4.85
C ASP A 110 -2.21 15.04 4.72
N ARG A 111 -3.47 15.20 4.33
CA ARG A 111 -4.10 16.52 4.19
C ARG A 111 -4.09 17.36 5.48
N PHE A 112 -3.91 16.72 6.64
CA PHE A 112 -3.83 17.42 7.92
C PHE A 112 -2.40 17.62 8.43
N GLY A 113 -1.43 16.96 7.82
CA GLY A 113 0.00 17.02 8.20
C GLY A 113 0.30 16.49 9.60
N THR A 114 -0.58 15.67 10.19
CA THR A 114 -0.47 15.24 11.59
C THR A 114 -0.28 13.74 11.77
N LEU A 115 -0.30 12.95 10.70
CA LEU A 115 -0.32 11.48 10.78
C LEU A 115 0.84 10.89 11.57
N LEU A 116 2.03 11.44 11.42
CA LEU A 116 3.23 10.97 12.13
C LEU A 116 3.52 11.72 13.44
N THR A 117 2.80 12.81 13.71
CA THR A 117 3.00 13.64 14.91
C THR A 117 1.90 13.46 15.95
N ASP A 118 0.75 12.91 15.54
CA ASP A 118 -0.36 12.57 16.41
C ASP A 118 -0.49 11.04 16.57
N PRO A 119 -0.05 10.45 17.69
CA PRO A 119 -0.13 9.02 17.93
C PRO A 119 -1.56 8.46 17.91
N ASP A 120 -2.56 9.26 18.25
CA ASP A 120 -3.96 8.84 18.21
C ASP A 120 -4.46 8.72 16.78
N ARG A 121 -4.04 9.65 15.90
CA ARG A 121 -4.34 9.59 14.48
C ARG A 121 -3.66 8.40 13.81
N GLU A 122 -2.38 8.20 14.06
CA GLU A 122 -1.64 7.04 13.56
C GLU A 122 -2.32 5.73 13.94
N ARG A 123 -2.68 5.59 15.23
CA ARG A 123 -3.37 4.41 15.74
C ARG A 123 -4.73 4.19 15.09
N LYS A 124 -5.51 5.25 14.86
CA LYS A 124 -6.81 5.19 14.17
C LYS A 124 -6.66 4.73 12.72
N VAL A 125 -5.68 5.24 11.99
CA VAL A 125 -5.41 4.83 10.60
C VAL A 125 -5.00 3.37 10.55
N LYS A 126 -4.07 2.94 11.40
CA LYS A 126 -3.66 1.52 11.49
C LYS A 126 -4.85 0.61 11.81
N ALA A 127 -5.63 0.95 12.83
CA ALA A 127 -6.78 0.14 13.23
C ALA A 127 -7.84 0.05 12.11
N ALA A 128 -8.10 1.14 11.40
CA ALA A 128 -9.05 1.14 10.29
C ALA A 128 -8.58 0.28 9.11
N LEU A 129 -7.27 0.29 8.81
CA LEU A 129 -6.69 -0.57 7.78
C LEU A 129 -6.75 -2.04 8.20
N VAL A 130 -6.31 -2.37 9.41
CA VAL A 130 -6.35 -3.76 9.93
C VAL A 130 -7.78 -4.29 9.93
N ASP A 131 -8.75 -3.54 10.43
CA ASP A 131 -10.16 -3.94 10.45
C ASP A 131 -10.70 -4.20 9.04
N ALA A 132 -10.51 -3.26 8.13
CA ALA A 132 -10.99 -3.38 6.76
C ALA A 132 -10.34 -4.56 6.00
N LEU A 133 -9.05 -4.79 6.20
CA LEU A 133 -8.30 -5.86 5.55
C LEU A 133 -8.60 -7.23 6.15
N SER A 134 -8.99 -7.29 7.42
CA SER A 134 -9.45 -8.54 8.05
C SER A 134 -10.86 -8.96 7.60
N HIS A 135 -11.64 -8.02 7.03
CA HIS A 135 -13.03 -8.24 6.62
C HIS A 135 -13.28 -7.78 5.18
N SER A 136 -12.32 -7.99 4.28
CA SER A 136 -12.38 -7.46 2.90
C SER A 136 -13.56 -8.01 2.08
N ASP A 137 -14.04 -9.20 2.40
CA ASP A 137 -15.24 -9.82 1.82
C ASP A 137 -16.54 -9.07 2.15
N GLN A 138 -16.55 -8.34 3.27
CA GLN A 138 -17.67 -7.53 3.74
C GLN A 138 -17.60 -6.07 3.27
N TYR A 139 -16.58 -5.70 2.52
CA TYR A 139 -16.39 -4.36 2.00
C TYR A 139 -16.97 -4.22 0.57
N PRO A 140 -18.31 -4.27 0.41
CA PRO A 140 -18.97 -4.13 -0.87
C PRO A 140 -19.26 -2.65 -1.07
N GLY A 141 -18.38 -1.93 -1.57
CA GLY A 141 -18.71 -0.56 -1.90
C GLY A 141 -17.50 0.17 -2.38
N ILE A 142 -17.18 -0.03 -3.65
CA ILE A 142 -16.55 1.01 -4.45
C ILE A 142 -17.17 2.31 -3.99
N MET A 143 -16.39 3.15 -3.36
CA MET A 143 -16.87 4.41 -2.80
C MET A 143 -17.56 5.19 -3.90
N GLN A 144 -18.87 5.34 -3.80
CA GLN A 144 -19.58 6.34 -4.58
C GLN A 144 -19.23 7.70 -3.96
N ARG A 145 -18.09 8.25 -4.33
CA ARG A 145 -17.79 9.66 -4.05
C ARG A 145 -18.93 10.46 -4.67
N ARG A 146 -19.66 11.19 -3.85
CA ARG A 146 -20.66 12.13 -4.39
C ARG A 146 -19.88 13.22 -5.12
N ILE A 147 -19.94 13.19 -6.44
CA ILE A 147 -19.36 14.23 -7.29
C ILE A 147 -19.84 15.59 -6.78
N PRO A 148 -18.92 16.49 -6.39
CA PRO A 148 -19.27 17.84 -5.96
C PRO A 148 -20.20 18.51 -6.98
N ARG A 149 -21.19 19.28 -6.51
CA ARG A 149 -22.21 19.87 -7.38
C ARG A 149 -21.64 20.69 -8.52
N HIS A 150 -20.50 21.36 -8.31
CA HIS A 150 -19.84 22.20 -9.32
C HIS A 150 -19.16 21.36 -10.43
N LEU A 151 -18.78 20.10 -10.17
CA LEU A 151 -18.18 19.22 -11.17
C LEU A 151 -19.22 18.47 -12.01
N ARG A 152 -20.48 18.46 -11.60
CA ARG A 152 -21.57 17.77 -12.33
C ARG A 152 -21.88 18.40 -13.71
N HIS A 153 -21.39 19.59 -13.96
CA HIS A 153 -21.61 20.29 -15.23
C HIS A 153 -20.48 20.05 -16.24
N PHE A 154 -19.41 19.37 -15.85
CA PHE A 154 -18.34 18.96 -16.76
C PHE A 154 -18.65 17.55 -17.28
N ASP A 155 -18.99 17.49 -18.57
CA ASP A 155 -19.18 16.21 -19.26
C ASP A 155 -17.81 15.76 -19.82
N VAL A 156 -17.00 15.14 -18.98
CA VAL A 156 -15.74 14.53 -19.38
C VAL A 156 -15.98 13.04 -19.56
N GLN A 157 -15.77 12.56 -20.76
CA GLN A 157 -15.75 11.13 -21.02
C GLN A 157 -14.54 10.49 -20.30
N ASN A 158 -14.83 9.55 -19.40
CA ASN A 158 -13.76 8.74 -18.83
C ASN A 158 -13.18 7.85 -19.94
N THR A 159 -11.87 7.90 -20.14
CA THR A 159 -11.17 7.01 -21.06
C THR A 159 -10.19 6.14 -20.31
N VAL A 160 -10.05 4.91 -20.79
CA VAL A 160 -9.06 3.95 -20.28
C VAL A 160 -8.30 3.41 -21.48
N ASP A 161 -7.01 3.69 -21.55
CA ASP A 161 -6.11 3.20 -22.58
C ASP A 161 -5.11 2.22 -21.97
N ILE A 162 -4.93 1.07 -22.64
CA ILE A 162 -3.99 0.05 -22.20
C ILE A 162 -2.94 -0.13 -23.28
N VAL A 163 -1.70 0.20 -22.96
CA VAL A 163 -0.56 0.11 -23.88
C VAL A 163 0.45 -0.88 -23.34
N LEU A 164 0.81 -1.88 -24.17
CA LEU A 164 1.92 -2.77 -23.86
C LEU A 164 3.25 -2.06 -24.09
N ASN A 165 4.10 -2.01 -23.06
CA ASN A 165 5.51 -1.62 -23.21
C ASN A 165 6.36 -2.90 -23.44
N PRO A 166 6.75 -3.19 -24.68
CA PRO A 166 7.46 -4.45 -24.99
C PRO A 166 8.88 -4.49 -24.41
N ALA A 167 9.50 -3.34 -24.18
CA ALA A 167 10.85 -3.25 -23.62
C ALA A 167 10.89 -3.62 -22.13
N LEU A 168 9.81 -3.33 -21.39
CA LEU A 168 9.69 -3.62 -19.96
C LEU A 168 8.78 -4.82 -19.67
N GLN A 169 8.15 -5.39 -20.70
CA GLN A 169 7.13 -6.44 -20.57
C GLN A 169 5.99 -6.06 -19.60
N GLN A 170 5.63 -4.79 -19.61
CA GLN A 170 4.62 -4.22 -18.72
C GLN A 170 3.45 -3.62 -19.51
N HIS A 171 2.26 -3.68 -18.94
CA HIS A 171 1.12 -2.93 -19.44
C HIS A 171 1.05 -1.60 -18.72
N MET A 172 0.97 -0.52 -19.50
CA MET A 172 0.65 0.81 -18.99
C MET A 172 -0.85 1.03 -19.15
N VAL A 173 -1.51 1.38 -18.06
CA VAL A 173 -2.93 1.74 -18.06
C VAL A 173 -3.01 3.24 -17.81
N GLU A 174 -3.55 3.97 -18.79
CA GLU A 174 -3.80 5.41 -18.69
C GLU A 174 -5.30 5.63 -18.49
N ILE A 175 -5.65 6.32 -17.43
CA ILE A 175 -7.05 6.63 -17.10
C ILE A 175 -7.21 8.13 -17.07
N SER A 176 -8.03 8.66 -17.98
CA SER A 176 -8.42 10.06 -17.97
C SER A 176 -9.84 10.20 -17.43
N THR A 177 -9.98 10.93 -16.33
CA THR A 177 -11.24 11.15 -15.63
C THR A 177 -11.28 12.52 -14.97
N LEU A 178 -12.44 12.95 -14.50
CA LEU A 178 -12.55 14.10 -13.60
C LEU A 178 -12.15 13.70 -12.19
N ASP A 179 -11.28 14.53 -11.58
CA ASP A 179 -10.90 14.40 -10.17
C ASP A 179 -11.85 15.23 -9.26
#